data_601a0e0ed4c5af0b8e0839645070018b
#
_entry.id   601a0e0ed4c5af0b8e0839645070018b
#
_cell.length_a   1.000
_cell.length_b   1.000
_cell.length_c   1.000
_cell.angle_alpha   90.00
_cell.angle_beta   90.00
_cell.angle_gamma   90.00
#
_symmetry.space_group_name_H-M   'P 1'
#
loop_
_entity.id
_entity.type
_entity.pdbx_description
1 polymer ?
#
loop_
_entity_poly.entity_id
_entity_poly.type
_entity_poly.pdbx_seq_one_letter_code
_entity_poly.pdbx_strand_id
1 'polypeptide(L)'
;TDEEKNGLTATETRDANKARLRKAHLLLLAETDEGLHNIYKLNYHANTSGFYGKPTIDLPLLRQYSKGIIATTTCVISPMARMLQNKKIDDMSVWFEDMLTIFGKDRFFIELHPHDLDIQREYNQVLIEMFRKKYDVKTLICNDVHYVDESHHEIHNFLWRLNTDGKFDEAGIDKLHFATEEEMIQKWFDAGMGDIIGDEYLYEGIESTKTIANRCNARLDVDTIKEPQFDVPSGYKGSKEYILHLLKGGMESKV
;
A
#
# COMPACT_ATOMS: atom_id res chain seq x y z
N THR A 1 -11.93 36.55 11.49
CA THR A 1 -10.55 36.32 11.06
C THR A 1 -10.18 34.89 11.39
N ASP A 2 -9.48 34.18 10.51
CA ASP A 2 -9.20 32.72 10.57
C ASP A 2 -8.34 32.26 11.77
N GLU A 3 -7.97 33.14 12.67
CA GLU A 3 -7.14 32.85 13.85
C GLU A 3 -7.92 32.35 15.08
N GLU A 4 -9.24 32.48 15.11
CA GLU A 4 -10.06 32.07 16.26
C GLU A 4 -10.56 30.61 16.23
N LYS A 5 -10.23 29.84 15.22
CA LYS A 5 -10.82 28.49 15.03
C LYS A 5 -10.08 27.33 15.68
N ASN A 6 -8.82 27.49 16.11
CA ASN A 6 -8.09 26.35 16.67
C ASN A 6 -7.12 26.80 17.77
N GLY A 7 -7.44 27.06 18.97
CA GLY A 7 -6.58 27.42 20.10
C GLY A 7 -5.20 26.70 20.27
N LEU A 8 -4.59 26.28 19.19
CA LEU A 8 -3.30 25.60 19.11
C LEU A 8 -2.19 26.61 18.89
N THR A 9 -1.10 26.46 19.60
CA THR A 9 0.14 27.22 19.38
C THR A 9 0.70 26.94 17.97
N ALA A 10 1.55 27.83 17.44
CA ALA A 10 2.20 27.64 16.14
C ALA A 10 2.97 26.31 16.06
N THR A 11 3.51 25.82 17.18
CA THR A 11 4.21 24.51 17.27
C THR A 11 3.21 23.37 17.20
N GLU A 12 2.11 23.42 17.93
CA GLU A 12 1.04 22.41 17.91
C GLU A 12 0.37 22.35 16.53
N THR A 13 0.15 23.48 15.87
CA THR A 13 -0.36 23.54 14.49
C THR A 13 0.65 22.92 13.50
N ARG A 14 1.96 23.15 13.69
CA ARG A 14 3.02 22.58 12.86
C ARG A 14 3.13 21.07 13.05
N ASP A 15 3.01 20.58 14.28
CA ASP A 15 3.04 19.15 14.60
C ASP A 15 1.76 18.43 14.16
N ALA A 16 0.60 19.08 14.31
CA ALA A 16 -0.67 18.59 13.77
C ALA A 16 -0.64 18.51 12.23
N ASN A 17 -0.11 19.52 11.55
CA ASN A 17 0.08 19.51 10.11
C ASN A 17 1.11 18.44 9.68
N LYS A 18 2.19 18.26 10.44
CA LYS A 18 3.19 17.21 10.20
C LYS A 18 2.61 15.81 10.40
N ALA A 19 1.74 15.62 11.41
CA ALA A 19 1.00 14.38 11.61
C ALA A 19 -0.03 14.12 10.49
N ARG A 20 -0.73 15.17 10.03
CA ARG A 20 -1.69 15.11 8.91
C ARG A 20 -1.01 14.77 7.57
N LEU A 21 0.25 15.15 7.39
CA LEU A 21 1.05 14.88 6.19
C LEU A 21 1.80 13.54 6.25
N ARG A 22 1.67 12.75 7.32
CA ARG A 22 2.26 11.42 7.38
C ARG A 22 1.53 10.50 6.41
N LYS A 23 2.23 10.11 5.35
CA LYS A 23 1.73 9.17 4.34
C LYS A 23 1.59 7.78 4.95
N ALA A 24 0.53 7.09 4.58
CA ALA A 24 0.20 5.77 5.06
C ALA A 24 0.38 4.73 3.95
N HIS A 25 0.58 3.48 4.30
CA HIS A 25 0.71 2.38 3.35
C HIS A 25 -0.67 1.82 2.98
N LEU A 26 -0.83 1.45 1.71
CA LEU A 26 -1.95 0.68 1.20
C LEU A 26 -1.41 -0.40 0.28
N LEU A 27 -1.74 -1.65 0.55
CA LEU A 27 -1.37 -2.78 -0.29
C LEU A 27 -2.40 -2.96 -1.39
N LEU A 28 -1.93 -3.03 -2.62
CA LEU A 28 -2.73 -3.29 -3.82
C LEU A 28 -2.13 -4.46 -4.59
N LEU A 29 -2.96 -5.44 -4.96
CA LEU A 29 -2.58 -6.61 -5.73
C LEU A 29 -3.32 -6.61 -7.06
N ALA A 30 -2.60 -6.87 -8.17
CA ALA A 30 -3.22 -7.00 -9.48
C ALA A 30 -3.89 -8.37 -9.63
N GLU A 31 -5.22 -8.40 -9.62
CA GLU A 31 -6.00 -9.60 -9.88
C GLU A 31 -6.00 -9.95 -11.38
N THR A 32 -6.04 -8.95 -12.25
CA THR A 32 -6.12 -9.07 -13.70
C THR A 32 -5.11 -8.17 -14.40
N ASP A 33 -4.90 -8.38 -15.73
CA ASP A 33 -4.07 -7.50 -16.56
C ASP A 33 -4.57 -6.05 -16.52
N GLU A 34 -5.89 -5.82 -16.51
CA GLU A 34 -6.47 -4.47 -16.32
C GLU A 34 -6.07 -3.88 -14.97
N GLY A 35 -6.10 -4.69 -13.90
CA GLY A 35 -5.66 -4.30 -12.56
C GLY A 35 -4.19 -3.89 -12.54
N LEU A 36 -3.32 -4.65 -13.21
CA LEU A 36 -1.91 -4.32 -13.34
C LEU A 36 -1.70 -2.96 -14.06
N HIS A 37 -2.39 -2.74 -15.17
CA HIS A 37 -2.34 -1.46 -15.87
C HIS A 37 -2.88 -0.30 -15.02
N ASN A 38 -3.90 -0.55 -14.20
CA ASN A 38 -4.43 0.45 -13.28
C ASN A 38 -3.44 0.76 -12.16
N ILE A 39 -2.71 -0.22 -11.63
CA ILE A 39 -1.61 0.02 -10.69
C ILE A 39 -0.51 0.88 -11.33
N TYR A 40 -0.17 0.66 -12.60
CA TYR A 40 0.79 1.53 -13.31
C TYR A 40 0.30 2.97 -13.44
N LYS A 41 -1.00 3.19 -13.72
CA LYS A 41 -1.59 4.53 -13.77
C LYS A 41 -1.57 5.20 -12.39
N LEU A 42 -1.94 4.47 -11.33
CA LEU A 42 -1.84 4.97 -9.95
C LEU A 42 -0.40 5.37 -9.61
N ASN A 43 0.58 4.53 -9.95
CA ASN A 43 2.01 4.81 -9.74
C ASN A 43 2.48 6.02 -10.56
N TYR A 44 2.05 6.16 -11.81
CA TYR A 44 2.34 7.32 -12.64
C TYR A 44 1.82 8.62 -11.99
N HIS A 45 0.57 8.65 -11.57
CA HIS A 45 -0.02 9.82 -10.90
C HIS A 45 0.66 10.11 -9.56
N ALA A 46 0.98 9.08 -8.79
CA ALA A 46 1.69 9.23 -7.52
C ALA A 46 3.07 9.90 -7.68
N ASN A 47 3.79 9.57 -8.77
CA ASN A 47 5.13 10.09 -9.04
C ASN A 47 5.14 11.41 -9.83
N THR A 48 4.00 11.87 -10.34
CA THR A 48 3.84 13.15 -11.06
C THR A 48 3.06 14.15 -10.22
N SER A 49 1.74 14.20 -10.38
CA SER A 49 0.87 15.16 -9.67
C SER A 49 0.73 14.88 -8.17
N GLY A 50 0.93 13.64 -7.73
CA GLY A 50 0.86 13.20 -6.33
C GLY A 50 2.20 13.17 -5.58
N PHE A 51 3.27 13.72 -6.16
CA PHE A 51 4.59 13.70 -5.54
C PHE A 51 4.81 14.89 -4.60
N TYR A 52 4.70 14.63 -3.30
CA TYR A 52 4.96 15.60 -2.22
C TYR A 52 6.08 15.09 -1.31
N GLY A 53 7.30 15.01 -1.85
CA GLY A 53 8.46 14.39 -1.18
C GLY A 53 8.45 12.86 -1.16
N LYS A 54 7.28 12.24 -1.32
CA LYS A 54 7.07 10.79 -1.58
C LYS A 54 5.87 10.63 -2.50
N PRO A 55 5.82 9.59 -3.34
CA PRO A 55 4.64 9.27 -4.14
C PRO A 55 3.40 9.06 -3.27
N THR A 56 2.25 9.61 -3.69
CA THR A 56 1.00 9.53 -2.92
C THR A 56 -0.19 9.49 -3.87
N ILE A 57 -1.20 8.71 -3.52
CA ILE A 57 -2.51 8.68 -4.19
C ILE A 57 -3.60 9.08 -3.20
N ASP A 58 -4.72 9.56 -3.71
CA ASP A 58 -5.92 9.88 -2.95
C ASP A 58 -7.08 8.92 -3.27
N LEU A 59 -8.16 8.99 -2.50
CA LEU A 59 -9.34 8.14 -2.70
C LEU A 59 -10.04 8.36 -4.06
N PRO A 60 -10.20 9.59 -4.58
CA PRO A 60 -10.76 9.81 -5.92
C PRO A 60 -9.98 9.07 -7.01
N LEU A 61 -8.65 9.15 -7.00
CA LEU A 61 -7.80 8.47 -7.96
C LEU A 61 -7.88 6.94 -7.79
N LEU A 62 -7.88 6.47 -6.54
CA LEU A 62 -8.03 5.05 -6.24
C LEU A 62 -9.37 4.52 -6.76
N ARG A 63 -10.47 5.25 -6.58
CA ARG A 63 -11.80 4.92 -7.10
C ARG A 63 -11.81 4.81 -8.63
N GLN A 64 -11.11 5.73 -9.31
CA GLN A 64 -11.02 5.74 -10.78
C GLN A 64 -10.30 4.51 -11.33
N TYR A 65 -9.29 4.00 -10.63
CA TYR A 65 -8.39 2.94 -11.10
C TYR A 65 -8.43 1.66 -10.25
N SER A 66 -9.55 1.38 -9.56
CA SER A 66 -9.70 0.21 -8.67
C SER A 66 -10.03 -1.10 -9.38
N LYS A 67 -10.46 -1.07 -10.65
CA LYS A 67 -10.93 -2.27 -11.36
C LYS A 67 -9.80 -3.27 -11.55
N GLY A 68 -10.07 -4.57 -11.24
CA GLY A 68 -9.10 -5.65 -11.33
C GLY A 68 -8.00 -5.61 -10.26
N ILE A 69 -8.22 -4.85 -9.17
CA ILE A 69 -7.30 -4.72 -8.04
C ILE A 69 -7.95 -5.28 -6.78
N ILE A 70 -7.18 -6.03 -6.00
CA ILE A 70 -7.48 -6.42 -4.62
C ILE A 70 -6.72 -5.48 -3.69
N ALA A 71 -7.36 -5.03 -2.61
CA ALA A 71 -6.77 -4.19 -1.58
C ALA A 71 -6.93 -4.80 -0.19
N THR A 72 -6.09 -4.38 0.76
CA THR A 72 -6.13 -4.85 2.15
C THR A 72 -6.09 -3.68 3.13
N THR A 73 -6.35 -3.95 4.42
CA THR A 73 -6.17 -2.96 5.49
C THR A 73 -4.70 -2.68 5.82
N THR A 74 -3.78 -3.52 5.32
CA THR A 74 -2.32 -3.36 5.47
C THR A 74 -1.84 -3.35 6.93
N CYS A 75 -0.60 -2.94 7.17
CA CYS A 75 0.12 -3.01 8.45
C CYS A 75 -0.19 -1.84 9.41
N VAL A 76 0.53 -1.77 10.54
CA VAL A 76 0.39 -0.73 11.59
C VAL A 76 0.74 0.70 11.17
N ILE A 77 1.19 0.91 9.93
CA ILE A 77 1.36 2.25 9.33
C ILE A 77 0.35 2.55 8.22
N SER A 78 -0.70 1.74 8.11
CA SER A 78 -1.85 1.98 7.24
C SER A 78 -2.66 3.23 7.66
N PRO A 79 -3.58 3.72 6.81
CA PRO A 79 -4.50 4.80 7.19
C PRO A 79 -5.29 4.47 8.45
N MET A 80 -5.87 3.26 8.53
CA MET A 80 -6.67 2.83 9.68
C MET A 80 -5.86 2.73 10.96
N ALA A 81 -4.68 2.11 10.92
CA ALA A 81 -3.81 2.01 12.10
C ALA A 81 -3.39 3.39 12.62
N ARG A 82 -3.15 4.35 11.73
CA ARG A 82 -2.87 5.74 12.14
C ARG A 82 -4.07 6.45 12.74
N MET A 83 -5.27 6.19 12.23
CA MET A 83 -6.50 6.72 12.82
C MET A 83 -6.72 6.15 14.22
N LEU A 84 -6.48 4.85 14.42
CA LEU A 84 -6.52 4.20 15.73
C LEU A 84 -5.54 4.85 16.71
N GLN A 85 -4.26 4.99 16.33
CA GLN A 85 -3.23 5.63 17.15
C GLN A 85 -3.57 7.08 17.54
N ASN A 86 -4.33 7.78 16.69
CA ASN A 86 -4.80 9.14 16.94
C ASN A 86 -6.22 9.18 17.56
N LYS A 87 -6.77 8.03 17.97
CA LYS A 87 -8.11 7.88 18.57
C LYS A 87 -9.26 8.40 17.70
N LYS A 88 -9.10 8.30 16.38
CA LYS A 88 -10.07 8.75 15.37
C LYS A 88 -10.91 7.58 14.84
N ILE A 89 -11.68 6.97 15.72
CA ILE A 89 -12.43 5.74 15.42
C ILE A 89 -13.53 5.98 14.36
N ASP A 90 -14.20 7.13 14.41
CA ASP A 90 -15.23 7.48 13.43
C ASP A 90 -14.61 7.62 12.03
N ASP A 91 -13.42 8.25 11.91
CA ASP A 91 -12.70 8.38 10.64
C ASP A 91 -12.30 6.99 10.08
N MET A 92 -11.96 6.01 10.95
CA MET A 92 -11.70 4.63 10.54
C MET A 92 -12.92 3.99 9.87
N SER A 93 -14.11 4.19 10.46
CA SER A 93 -15.35 3.63 9.93
C SER A 93 -15.68 4.21 8.56
N VAL A 94 -15.56 5.53 8.39
CA VAL A 94 -15.75 6.21 7.10
C VAL A 94 -14.77 5.70 6.06
N TRP A 95 -13.49 5.60 6.41
CA TRP A 95 -12.47 5.11 5.49
C TRP A 95 -12.72 3.65 5.07
N PHE A 96 -13.10 2.78 6.01
CA PHE A 96 -13.39 1.38 5.73
C PHE A 96 -14.59 1.24 4.77
N GLU A 97 -15.66 2.02 4.98
CA GLU A 97 -16.83 2.06 4.12
C GLU A 97 -16.52 2.60 2.73
N ASP A 98 -15.62 3.59 2.61
CA ASP A 98 -15.08 4.05 1.33
C ASP A 98 -14.34 2.92 0.59
N MET A 99 -13.49 2.16 1.28
CA MET A 99 -12.78 1.02 0.69
C MET A 99 -13.74 -0.08 0.23
N LEU A 100 -14.78 -0.39 1.02
CA LEU A 100 -15.85 -1.31 0.60
C LEU A 100 -16.61 -0.81 -0.63
N THR A 101 -16.84 0.48 -0.73
CA THR A 101 -17.49 1.09 -1.89
C THR A 101 -16.61 1.00 -3.14
N ILE A 102 -15.28 1.13 -2.99
CA ILE A 102 -14.30 1.11 -4.08
C ILE A 102 -14.05 -0.32 -4.58
N PHE A 103 -13.83 -1.27 -3.69
CA PHE A 103 -13.39 -2.62 -4.03
C PHE A 103 -14.47 -3.69 -3.92
N GLY A 104 -15.52 -3.46 -3.11
CA GLY A 104 -16.48 -4.49 -2.71
C GLY A 104 -15.89 -5.50 -1.72
N LYS A 105 -16.74 -6.33 -1.11
CA LYS A 105 -16.34 -7.34 -0.11
C LYS A 105 -15.42 -8.43 -0.67
N ASP A 106 -15.51 -8.71 -1.97
CA ASP A 106 -14.75 -9.79 -2.61
C ASP A 106 -13.32 -9.40 -2.95
N ARG A 107 -12.99 -8.11 -2.95
CA ARG A 107 -11.68 -7.58 -3.31
C ARG A 107 -11.08 -6.64 -2.26
N PHE A 108 -11.69 -6.55 -1.10
CA PHE A 108 -11.14 -5.86 0.05
C PHE A 108 -11.04 -6.83 1.23
N PHE A 109 -9.84 -6.96 1.83
CA PHE A 109 -9.56 -7.91 2.89
C PHE A 109 -9.03 -7.23 4.14
N ILE A 110 -9.37 -7.78 5.29
CA ILE A 110 -8.78 -7.41 6.57
C ILE A 110 -7.47 -8.18 6.74
N GLU A 111 -6.35 -7.47 6.73
CA GLU A 111 -5.02 -8.05 6.88
C GLU A 111 -4.62 -8.11 8.34
N LEU A 112 -4.29 -9.31 8.82
CA LEU A 112 -3.87 -9.59 10.18
C LEU A 112 -2.38 -10.00 10.18
N HIS A 113 -1.60 -9.43 11.09
CA HIS A 113 -0.20 -9.76 11.27
C HIS A 113 0.01 -10.42 12.64
N PRO A 114 0.67 -11.58 12.73
CA PRO A 114 0.94 -12.28 13.97
C PRO A 114 2.21 -11.75 14.66
N HIS A 115 2.36 -10.42 14.75
CA HIS A 115 3.50 -9.80 15.39
C HIS A 115 3.23 -9.58 16.87
N ASP A 116 4.19 -9.95 17.72
CA ASP A 116 4.15 -9.78 19.17
C ASP A 116 4.45 -8.33 19.58
N LEU A 117 3.55 -7.41 19.20
CA LEU A 117 3.60 -5.98 19.51
C LEU A 117 2.24 -5.53 20.02
N ASP A 118 2.21 -4.75 21.09
CA ASP A 118 0.98 -4.25 21.68
C ASP A 118 0.12 -3.49 20.66
N ILE A 119 0.74 -2.64 19.85
CA ILE A 119 0.04 -1.89 18.80
C ILE A 119 -0.56 -2.80 17.72
N GLN A 120 0.09 -3.92 17.40
CA GLN A 120 -0.42 -4.87 16.41
C GLN A 120 -1.58 -5.67 17.00
N ARG A 121 -1.48 -6.10 18.26
CA ARG A 121 -2.57 -6.78 18.97
C ARG A 121 -3.82 -5.89 19.04
N GLU A 122 -3.66 -4.63 19.48
CA GLU A 122 -4.75 -3.66 19.52
C GLU A 122 -5.37 -3.45 18.14
N TYR A 123 -4.54 -3.30 17.10
CA TYR A 123 -5.03 -3.09 15.74
C TYR A 123 -5.79 -4.31 15.22
N ASN A 124 -5.26 -5.53 15.37
CA ASN A 124 -5.94 -6.76 14.98
C ASN A 124 -7.30 -6.90 15.72
N GLN A 125 -7.32 -6.63 17.04
CA GLN A 125 -8.55 -6.69 17.83
C GLN A 125 -9.62 -5.71 17.31
N VAL A 126 -9.25 -4.47 17.05
CA VAL A 126 -10.16 -3.46 16.51
C VAL A 126 -10.67 -3.86 15.11
N LEU A 127 -9.78 -4.37 14.24
CA LEU A 127 -10.17 -4.84 12.92
C LEU A 127 -11.23 -5.95 12.98
N ILE A 128 -11.07 -6.91 13.89
CA ILE A 128 -12.02 -8.01 14.06
C ILE A 128 -13.33 -7.52 14.71
N GLU A 129 -13.24 -6.84 15.86
CA GLU A 129 -14.42 -6.50 16.66
C GLU A 129 -15.31 -5.46 15.94
N MET A 130 -14.71 -4.45 15.33
CA MET A 130 -15.47 -3.34 14.73
C MET A 130 -15.81 -3.56 13.26
N PHE A 131 -14.94 -4.26 12.51
CA PHE A 131 -15.08 -4.31 11.06
C PHE A 131 -15.39 -5.71 10.54
N ARG A 132 -14.63 -6.76 10.90
CA ARG A 132 -14.91 -8.12 10.43
C ARG A 132 -16.32 -8.58 10.82
N LYS A 133 -16.65 -8.44 12.09
CA LYS A 133 -17.97 -8.86 12.61
C LYS A 133 -19.13 -8.05 12.04
N LYS A 134 -18.92 -6.75 11.80
CA LYS A 134 -19.98 -5.87 11.28
C LYS A 134 -20.21 -6.03 9.78
N TYR A 135 -19.13 -6.10 8.99
CA TYR A 135 -19.22 -6.00 7.53
C TYR A 135 -19.07 -7.34 6.81
N ASP A 136 -18.73 -8.40 7.52
CA ASP A 136 -18.49 -9.74 6.96
C ASP A 136 -17.44 -9.73 5.81
N VAL A 137 -16.33 -9.02 6.03
CA VAL A 137 -15.19 -8.95 5.12
C VAL A 137 -14.16 -10.00 5.53
N LYS A 138 -13.69 -10.81 4.59
CA LYS A 138 -12.73 -11.89 4.90
C LYS A 138 -11.41 -11.35 5.43
N THR A 139 -10.78 -12.13 6.31
CA THR A 139 -9.42 -11.88 6.78
C THR A 139 -8.39 -12.52 5.85
N LEU A 140 -7.16 -12.01 5.88
CA LEU A 140 -5.97 -12.67 5.37
C LEU A 140 -4.84 -12.55 6.38
N ILE A 141 -3.88 -13.49 6.34
CA ILE A 141 -2.69 -13.49 7.19
C ILE A 141 -1.48 -13.03 6.38
N CYS A 142 -0.67 -12.13 6.94
CA CYS A 142 0.55 -11.63 6.33
C CYS A 142 1.68 -11.51 7.37
N ASN A 143 2.92 -11.79 6.94
CA ASN A 143 4.10 -11.67 7.81
C ASN A 143 4.86 -10.33 7.65
N ASP A 144 4.38 -9.42 6.80
CA ASP A 144 5.09 -8.16 6.47
C ASP A 144 6.56 -8.43 6.09
N VAL A 145 6.76 -9.29 5.09
CA VAL A 145 8.08 -9.83 4.70
C VAL A 145 9.04 -8.74 4.26
N HIS A 146 10.20 -8.66 4.92
CA HIS A 146 11.26 -7.71 4.60
C HIS A 146 12.55 -8.39 4.10
N TYR A 147 12.72 -9.69 4.36
CA TYR A 147 13.87 -10.49 3.90
C TYR A 147 13.47 -11.97 3.71
N VAL A 148 14.32 -12.73 3.01
CA VAL A 148 13.98 -14.09 2.57
C VAL A 148 14.13 -15.10 3.69
N ASP A 149 15.28 -15.13 4.37
CA ASP A 149 15.65 -16.14 5.36
C ASP A 149 15.80 -15.51 6.74
N GLU A 150 15.44 -16.25 7.81
CA GLU A 150 15.51 -15.75 9.19
C GLU A 150 16.93 -15.27 9.56
N SER A 151 17.97 -15.93 9.05
CA SER A 151 19.37 -15.53 9.25
C SER A 151 19.72 -14.15 8.68
N HIS A 152 18.89 -13.59 7.78
CA HIS A 152 19.10 -12.26 7.19
C HIS A 152 18.68 -11.11 8.11
N HIS A 153 18.11 -11.39 9.27
CA HIS A 153 17.66 -10.38 10.24
C HIS A 153 18.76 -9.37 10.62
N GLU A 154 19.97 -9.87 10.94
CA GLU A 154 21.09 -8.99 11.31
C GLU A 154 21.52 -8.07 10.17
N ILE A 155 21.53 -8.60 8.93
CA ILE A 155 21.88 -7.81 7.73
C ILE A 155 20.81 -6.73 7.50
N HIS A 156 19.53 -7.09 7.65
CA HIS A 156 18.42 -6.15 7.53
C HIS A 156 18.52 -5.02 8.56
N ASN A 157 18.77 -5.34 9.82
CA ASN A 157 18.98 -4.36 10.89
C ASN A 157 20.19 -3.44 10.62
N PHE A 158 21.27 -3.99 10.10
CA PHE A 158 22.42 -3.18 9.71
C PHE A 158 22.07 -2.17 8.61
N LEU A 159 21.37 -2.62 7.55
CA LEU A 159 20.90 -1.73 6.47
C LEU A 159 19.92 -0.68 6.97
N TRP A 160 19.03 -1.05 7.90
CA TRP A 160 18.09 -0.12 8.51
C TRP A 160 18.82 0.99 9.29
N ARG A 161 19.81 0.62 10.09
CA ARG A 161 20.64 1.59 10.82
C ARG A 161 21.39 2.53 9.88
N LEU A 162 21.93 2.03 8.77
CA LEU A 162 22.58 2.88 7.76
C LEU A 162 21.59 3.89 7.16
N ASN A 163 20.38 3.46 6.81
CA ASN A 163 19.38 4.32 6.18
C ASN A 163 18.77 5.35 7.15
N THR A 164 18.87 5.12 8.46
CA THR A 164 18.31 6.00 9.49
C THR A 164 19.36 6.80 10.26
N ASP A 165 20.61 6.81 9.79
CA ASP A 165 21.78 7.43 10.49
C ASP A 165 21.92 6.93 11.94
N GLY A 166 21.61 5.66 12.20
CA GLY A 166 21.63 5.05 13.53
C GLY A 166 20.58 5.56 14.53
N LYS A 167 19.60 6.32 14.07
CA LYS A 167 18.58 6.95 14.93
C LYS A 167 17.47 6.00 15.39
N PHE A 168 17.30 4.91 14.69
CA PHE A 168 16.26 3.93 14.98
C PHE A 168 16.84 2.52 14.91
N ASP A 169 16.67 1.76 15.97
CA ASP A 169 16.67 0.31 15.87
C ASP A 169 15.32 -0.13 15.31
N GLU A 170 15.29 -1.22 14.55
CA GLU A 170 14.05 -1.83 14.17
C GLU A 170 13.29 -2.19 15.44
N ALA A 171 12.18 -1.51 15.69
CA ALA A 171 11.51 -1.56 16.99
C ALA A 171 10.92 -2.94 17.23
N GLY A 172 11.75 -3.90 17.67
CA GLY A 172 11.30 -5.15 18.27
C GLY A 172 10.56 -6.12 17.36
N ILE A 173 10.45 -5.85 16.05
CA ILE A 173 9.86 -6.80 15.09
C ILE A 173 10.98 -7.67 14.55
N ASP A 174 11.17 -8.81 15.17
CA ASP A 174 11.99 -9.88 14.63
C ASP A 174 11.16 -10.84 13.76
N LYS A 175 11.83 -11.69 12.99
CA LYS A 175 11.17 -12.72 12.17
C LYS A 175 10.27 -12.20 11.05
N LEU A 176 10.70 -11.14 10.35
CA LEU A 176 10.04 -10.63 9.13
C LEU A 176 10.52 -11.37 7.86
N HIS A 177 10.96 -12.61 7.99
CA HIS A 177 11.37 -13.46 6.87
C HIS A 177 10.16 -14.01 6.12
N PHE A 178 10.42 -14.59 4.95
CA PHE A 178 9.42 -15.30 4.16
C PHE A 178 9.07 -16.62 4.84
N ALA A 179 8.11 -16.57 5.76
CA ALA A 179 7.71 -17.67 6.62
C ALA A 179 6.84 -18.70 5.86
N THR A 180 7.00 -19.98 6.21
CA THR A 180 6.09 -21.06 5.81
C THR A 180 4.73 -20.95 6.50
N GLU A 181 3.76 -21.75 6.06
CA GLU A 181 2.44 -21.82 6.70
C GLU A 181 2.57 -22.27 8.18
N GLU A 182 3.41 -23.27 8.46
CA GLU A 182 3.65 -23.78 9.80
C GLU A 182 4.28 -22.72 10.72
N GLU A 183 5.25 -21.96 10.20
CA GLU A 183 5.86 -20.84 10.94
C GLU A 183 4.86 -19.73 11.21
N MET A 184 3.97 -19.42 10.27
CA MET A 184 2.91 -18.42 10.46
C MET A 184 1.92 -18.86 11.55
N ILE A 185 1.55 -20.15 11.57
CA ILE A 185 0.72 -20.74 12.61
C ILE A 185 1.42 -20.63 13.98
N GLN A 186 2.71 -21.00 14.03
CA GLN A 186 3.48 -20.91 15.28
C GLN A 186 3.58 -19.47 15.80
N LYS A 187 3.86 -18.50 14.91
CA LYS A 187 3.88 -17.06 15.27
C LYS A 187 2.55 -16.58 15.85
N TRP A 188 1.44 -17.05 15.30
CA TRP A 188 0.12 -16.70 15.81
C TRP A 188 -0.08 -17.13 17.25
N PHE A 189 0.30 -18.37 17.57
CA PHE A 189 0.21 -18.90 18.93
C PHE A 189 1.23 -18.27 19.87
N ASP A 190 2.48 -18.06 19.42
CA ASP A 190 3.53 -17.39 20.21
C ASP A 190 3.14 -15.96 20.59
N ALA A 191 2.45 -15.24 19.68
CA ALA A 191 1.94 -13.89 19.93
C ALA A 191 0.62 -13.86 20.74
N GLY A 192 0.04 -15.01 21.07
CA GLY A 192 -1.22 -15.10 21.83
C GLY A 192 -2.43 -14.52 21.07
N MET A 193 -2.39 -14.50 19.74
CA MET A 193 -3.45 -13.87 18.94
C MET A 193 -4.78 -14.61 19.06
N GLY A 194 -4.76 -15.95 19.21
CA GLY A 194 -5.96 -16.75 19.40
C GLY A 194 -6.77 -16.35 20.64
N ASP A 195 -6.09 -16.03 21.74
CA ASP A 195 -6.73 -15.58 22.97
C ASP A 195 -7.37 -14.19 22.84
N ILE A 196 -6.86 -13.37 21.92
CA ILE A 196 -7.30 -11.98 21.70
C ILE A 196 -8.47 -11.92 20.73
N ILE A 197 -8.39 -12.62 19.60
CA ILE A 197 -9.35 -12.48 18.50
C ILE A 197 -9.96 -13.80 18.01
N GLY A 198 -9.41 -14.95 18.39
CA GLY A 198 -9.86 -16.29 17.99
C GLY A 198 -9.04 -16.92 16.87
N ASP A 199 -8.83 -18.24 16.96
CA ASP A 199 -8.03 -18.99 15.98
C ASP A 199 -8.73 -19.19 14.63
N GLU A 200 -10.04 -19.03 14.58
CA GLU A 200 -10.82 -19.12 13.33
C GLU A 200 -10.34 -18.10 12.29
N TYR A 201 -9.87 -16.92 12.71
CA TYR A 201 -9.37 -15.88 11.80
C TYR A 201 -7.98 -16.19 11.25
N LEU A 202 -7.16 -16.98 11.94
CA LEU A 202 -5.92 -17.53 11.41
C LEU A 202 -6.21 -18.45 10.21
N TYR A 203 -7.08 -19.43 10.40
CA TYR A 203 -7.38 -20.42 9.36
C TYR A 203 -8.15 -19.80 8.19
N GLU A 204 -9.08 -18.87 8.43
CA GLU A 204 -9.71 -18.07 7.39
C GLU A 204 -8.66 -17.28 6.61
N GLY A 205 -7.71 -16.67 7.31
CA GLY A 205 -6.65 -15.85 6.70
C GLY A 205 -5.70 -16.65 5.83
N ILE A 206 -5.30 -17.86 6.25
CA ILE A 206 -4.47 -18.78 5.46
C ILE A 206 -5.22 -19.18 4.16
N GLU A 207 -6.48 -19.55 4.26
CA GLU A 207 -7.28 -19.96 3.11
C GLU A 207 -7.53 -18.77 2.16
N SER A 208 -7.74 -17.58 2.69
CA SER A 208 -7.85 -16.35 1.90
C SER A 208 -6.57 -16.04 1.15
N THR A 209 -5.39 -16.26 1.75
CA THR A 209 -4.08 -16.06 1.10
C THR A 209 -3.94 -16.97 -0.12
N LYS A 210 -4.29 -18.26 0.02
CA LYS A 210 -4.31 -19.23 -1.10
C LYS A 210 -5.30 -18.80 -2.20
N THR A 211 -6.49 -18.35 -1.79
CA THR A 211 -7.53 -17.86 -2.70
C THR A 211 -7.05 -16.64 -3.50
N ILE A 212 -6.42 -15.65 -2.84
CA ILE A 212 -5.88 -14.47 -3.49
C ILE A 212 -4.77 -14.84 -4.47
N ALA A 213 -3.84 -15.72 -4.06
CA ALA A 213 -2.76 -16.19 -4.94
C ALA A 213 -3.30 -16.84 -6.23
N ASN A 214 -4.37 -17.65 -6.13
CA ASN A 214 -5.02 -18.28 -7.29
C ASN A 214 -5.79 -17.28 -8.18
N ARG A 215 -6.26 -16.17 -7.61
CA ARG A 215 -7.01 -15.12 -8.34
C ARG A 215 -6.08 -14.14 -9.07
N CYS A 216 -4.88 -13.90 -8.55
CA CYS A 216 -3.91 -12.96 -9.13
C CYS A 216 -3.25 -13.59 -10.38
N ASN A 217 -3.86 -13.37 -11.55
CA ASN A 217 -3.41 -13.93 -12.83
C ASN A 217 -2.90 -12.85 -13.81
N ALA A 218 -2.58 -11.66 -13.32
CA ALA A 218 -2.01 -10.59 -14.13
C ALA A 218 -0.65 -10.99 -14.70
N ARG A 219 -0.43 -10.70 -16.00
CA ARG A 219 0.80 -11.05 -16.70
C ARG A 219 1.49 -9.82 -17.27
N LEU A 220 2.81 -9.80 -17.13
CA LEU A 220 3.66 -8.86 -17.84
C LEU A 220 3.92 -9.40 -19.25
N ASP A 221 3.59 -8.61 -20.29
CA ASP A 221 3.99 -8.90 -21.66
C ASP A 221 5.48 -8.52 -21.82
N VAL A 222 6.35 -9.47 -21.54
CA VAL A 222 7.82 -9.33 -21.64
C VAL A 222 8.38 -9.79 -22.98
N ASP A 223 7.56 -10.48 -23.78
CA ASP A 223 7.98 -11.10 -25.04
C ASP A 223 7.78 -10.17 -26.25
N THR A 224 6.93 -9.16 -26.11
CA THR A 224 6.62 -8.22 -27.18
C THR A 224 7.39 -6.92 -27.01
N ILE A 225 8.34 -6.65 -27.91
CA ILE A 225 9.00 -5.34 -27.97
C ILE A 225 7.98 -4.31 -28.46
N LYS A 226 7.58 -3.40 -27.59
CA LYS A 226 6.69 -2.29 -27.92
C LYS A 226 7.53 -1.03 -28.10
N GLU A 227 7.78 -0.67 -29.34
CA GLU A 227 8.41 0.61 -29.64
C GLU A 227 7.42 1.78 -29.35
N PRO A 228 7.91 2.91 -28.79
CA PRO A 228 7.09 4.09 -28.63
C PRO A 228 6.53 4.54 -29.98
N GLN A 229 5.21 4.69 -30.07
CA GLN A 229 4.57 5.27 -31.24
C GLN A 229 4.52 6.78 -31.09
N PHE A 230 4.93 7.48 -32.13
CA PHE A 230 4.85 8.94 -32.21
C PHE A 230 3.84 9.32 -33.29
N ASP A 231 2.85 10.09 -32.87
CA ASP A 231 1.86 10.64 -33.81
C ASP A 231 2.49 11.76 -34.61
N VAL A 232 2.73 11.51 -35.90
CA VAL A 232 3.30 12.49 -36.79
C VAL A 232 2.27 13.60 -37.03
N PRO A 233 2.64 14.90 -36.86
CA PRO A 233 1.73 16.01 -37.11
C PRO A 233 1.13 15.98 -38.51
N SER A 234 -0.10 16.45 -38.64
CA SER A 234 -0.79 16.56 -39.93
C SER A 234 0.03 17.45 -40.91
N GLY A 235 0.18 16.97 -42.14
CA GLY A 235 0.97 17.66 -43.17
C GLY A 235 2.27 16.93 -43.54
N TYR A 236 2.66 15.91 -42.81
CA TYR A 236 3.82 15.07 -43.14
C TYR A 236 3.37 13.66 -43.51
N LYS A 237 4.03 13.05 -44.51
CA LYS A 237 3.72 11.69 -44.99
C LYS A 237 4.18 10.58 -44.05
N GLY A 238 4.94 10.90 -43.00
CA GLY A 238 5.43 9.98 -42.01
C GLY A 238 6.61 10.52 -41.22
N SER A 239 7.07 9.72 -40.21
CA SER A 239 8.12 10.12 -39.27
C SER A 239 9.42 10.55 -39.92
N LYS A 240 9.80 9.92 -41.07
CA LYS A 240 11.03 10.28 -41.80
C LYS A 240 10.97 11.71 -42.32
N GLU A 241 9.86 12.11 -42.94
CA GLU A 241 9.69 13.46 -43.47
C GLU A 241 9.68 14.50 -42.35
N TYR A 242 8.98 14.20 -41.25
CA TYR A 242 8.94 15.05 -40.08
C TYR A 242 10.30 15.23 -39.41
N ILE A 243 11.09 14.16 -39.25
CA ILE A 243 12.45 14.23 -38.70
C ILE A 243 13.36 15.08 -39.60
N LEU A 244 13.28 14.92 -40.93
CA LEU A 244 14.06 15.74 -41.86
C LEU A 244 13.69 17.23 -41.77
N HIS A 245 12.40 17.53 -41.60
CA HIS A 245 11.94 18.91 -41.38
C HIS A 245 12.53 19.49 -40.06
N LEU A 246 12.48 18.77 -38.97
CA LEU A 246 13.03 19.20 -37.68
C LEU A 246 14.55 19.40 -37.75
N LEU A 247 15.27 18.49 -38.41
CA LEU A 247 16.72 18.60 -38.59
C LEU A 247 17.08 19.86 -39.41
N LYS A 248 16.36 20.13 -40.50
CA LYS A 248 16.58 21.32 -41.32
C LYS A 248 16.38 22.60 -40.52
N GLY A 249 15.26 22.72 -39.79
CA GLY A 249 14.99 23.87 -38.91
C GLY A 249 16.04 24.03 -37.80
N GLY A 250 16.49 22.91 -37.20
CA GLY A 250 17.56 22.92 -36.19
C GLY A 250 18.92 23.35 -36.74
N MET A 251 19.22 23.03 -37.99
CA MET A 251 20.44 23.51 -38.67
C MET A 251 20.39 25.02 -38.97
N GLU A 252 19.26 25.51 -39.47
CA GLU A 252 19.06 26.93 -39.77
C GLU A 252 19.11 27.84 -38.53
N SER A 253 18.74 27.30 -37.36
CA SER A 253 18.77 28.03 -36.07
C SER A 253 20.16 28.10 -35.42
N LYS A 254 21.15 27.32 -35.90
CA LYS A 254 22.52 27.25 -35.36
C LYS A 254 23.58 27.92 -36.21
N VAL A 255 23.19 28.44 -37.35
CA VAL A 255 24.01 29.26 -38.26
C VAL A 255 23.61 30.73 -38.13
#